data_36b4b8b43236003e82426b9ca7c145db
#
_entry.id   36b4b8b43236003e82426b9ca7c145db
#
_cell.length_a   1.000
_cell.length_b   1.000
_cell.length_c   1.000
_cell.angle_alpha   90.00
_cell.angle_beta   90.00
_cell.angle_gamma   90.00
#
_symmetry.space_group_name_H-M   'P 1'
#
loop_
_entity.id
_entity.type
_entity.pdbx_description
1 polymer ?
#
loop_
_entity_poly.entity_id
_entity_poly.type
_entity_poly.pdbx_seq_one_letter_code
_entity_poly.pdbx_strand_id
1 'polypeptide(L)'
;MIVNAPGVGIEDLTLLIEQEIHVRASLGDTFEALLEQLGPYNEGGEGRSMPMVLEAWPGGRWYRDLGNENGHLWGHVQAIKRPTLIEFCGPLFMSHPVANNVQYRLSEENGGTLIKFRHSGFGLVQEEHRRGVNAGWGNINDKIRQRAERPKSA
;
A
#
# COMPACT_ATOMS: atom_id res chain seq x y z
N MET A 1 -12.13 -8.44 -30.68
CA MET A 1 -13.40 -7.68 -30.57
C MET A 1 -13.88 -7.69 -29.14
N ILE A 2 -14.09 -6.51 -28.60
CA ILE A 2 -14.64 -6.40 -27.24
C ILE A 2 -16.13 -6.61 -27.34
N VAL A 3 -16.63 -7.68 -26.73
CA VAL A 3 -18.05 -7.91 -26.63
C VAL A 3 -18.51 -7.28 -25.33
N ASN A 4 -19.34 -6.24 -25.42
CA ASN A 4 -19.97 -5.67 -24.24
C ASN A 4 -20.96 -6.71 -23.66
N ALA A 5 -20.57 -7.31 -22.53
CA ALA A 5 -21.51 -8.15 -21.82
C ALA A 5 -22.62 -7.27 -21.24
N PRO A 6 -23.91 -7.64 -21.46
CA PRO A 6 -25.01 -6.92 -20.85
C PRO A 6 -24.87 -6.91 -19.32
N GLY A 7 -25.00 -5.75 -18.68
CA GLY A 7 -24.99 -5.62 -17.24
C GLY A 7 -23.65 -5.30 -16.60
N VAL A 8 -22.60 -4.98 -17.37
CA VAL A 8 -21.34 -4.48 -16.80
C VAL A 8 -21.52 -3.00 -16.47
N GLY A 9 -21.57 -2.69 -15.17
CA GLY A 9 -21.62 -1.33 -14.66
C GLY A 9 -20.26 -0.81 -14.29
N ILE A 10 -20.18 0.48 -13.95
CA ILE A 10 -18.93 1.12 -13.52
C ILE A 10 -18.40 0.50 -12.22
N GLU A 11 -19.27 0.01 -11.37
CA GLU A 11 -18.91 -0.68 -10.13
C GLU A 11 -18.11 -1.97 -10.38
N ASP A 12 -18.27 -2.59 -11.53
CA ASP A 12 -17.50 -3.78 -11.91
C ASP A 12 -16.07 -3.42 -12.30
N LEU A 13 -15.83 -2.15 -12.58
CA LEU A 13 -14.53 -1.61 -12.97
C LEU A 13 -13.85 -0.86 -11.82
N THR A 14 -14.46 -0.80 -10.65
CA THR A 14 -13.91 -0.06 -9.51
C THR A 14 -13.56 -0.98 -8.35
N LEU A 15 -12.57 -0.57 -7.59
CA LEU A 15 -12.16 -1.23 -6.36
C LEU A 15 -11.97 -0.16 -5.29
N LEU A 16 -12.52 -0.39 -4.11
CA LEU A 16 -12.32 0.51 -2.98
C LEU A 16 -12.09 -0.33 -1.72
N ILE A 17 -10.94 -0.13 -1.11
CA ILE A 17 -10.59 -0.71 0.19
C ILE A 17 -10.30 0.44 1.14
N GLU A 18 -10.95 0.44 2.30
CA GLU A 18 -10.69 1.42 3.36
C GLU A 18 -10.45 0.67 4.65
N GLN A 19 -9.41 1.08 5.38
CA GLN A 19 -9.05 0.48 6.67
C GLN A 19 -8.60 1.58 7.63
N GLU A 20 -8.85 1.38 8.91
CA GLU A 20 -8.33 2.22 9.98
C GLU A 20 -7.46 1.36 10.87
N ILE A 21 -6.27 1.87 11.20
CA ILE A 21 -5.31 1.16 12.06
C ILE A 21 -4.95 2.09 13.22
N HIS A 22 -5.21 1.62 14.43
CA HIS A 22 -4.84 2.33 15.67
C HIS A 22 -3.47 1.84 16.12
N VAL A 23 -2.52 2.77 16.25
CA VAL A 23 -1.13 2.46 16.54
C VAL A 23 -0.71 3.12 17.85
N ARG A 24 -0.14 2.34 18.76
CA ARG A 24 0.39 2.84 20.03
C ARG A 24 1.85 3.27 19.87
N ALA A 25 2.04 4.27 19.04
CA ALA A 25 3.35 4.86 18.78
C ALA A 25 3.14 6.31 18.31
N SER A 26 4.18 7.11 18.41
CA SER A 26 4.13 8.51 17.96
C SER A 26 3.89 8.59 16.46
N LEU A 27 3.42 9.76 16.02
CA LEU A 27 3.20 10.05 14.61
C LEU A 27 4.46 9.84 13.78
N GLY A 28 5.60 10.36 14.25
CA GLY A 28 6.89 10.21 13.56
C GLY A 28 7.36 8.76 13.48
N ASP A 29 7.28 8.03 14.59
CA ASP A 29 7.69 6.62 14.62
C ASP A 29 6.80 5.76 13.73
N THR A 30 5.51 6.05 13.71
CA THR A 30 4.55 5.32 12.86
C THR A 30 4.85 5.56 11.39
N PHE A 31 5.12 6.81 11.02
CA PHE A 31 5.44 7.14 9.62
C PHE A 31 6.73 6.46 9.16
N GLU A 32 7.77 6.47 9.99
CA GLU A 32 9.02 5.78 9.67
C GLU A 32 8.81 4.26 9.55
N ALA A 33 8.03 3.68 10.45
CA ALA A 33 7.71 2.25 10.39
C ALA A 33 6.95 1.90 9.11
N LEU A 34 6.07 2.79 8.66
CA LEU A 34 5.33 2.63 7.40
C LEU A 34 6.30 2.60 6.21
N LEU A 35 7.23 3.54 6.14
CA LEU A 35 8.22 3.58 5.06
C LEU A 35 9.12 2.34 5.07
N GLU A 36 9.54 1.90 6.23
CA GLU A 36 10.35 0.69 6.38
C GLU A 36 9.60 -0.56 5.95
N GLN A 37 8.36 -0.70 6.39
CA GLN A 37 7.56 -1.89 6.10
C GLN A 37 7.16 -1.98 4.63
N LEU A 38 6.88 -0.88 3.98
CA LEU A 38 6.59 -0.85 2.54
C LEU A 38 7.85 -0.90 1.69
N GLY A 39 9.00 -0.62 2.27
CA GLY A 39 10.30 -0.62 1.61
C GLY A 39 11.10 -1.90 1.90
N PRO A 40 12.27 -1.78 2.55
CA PRO A 40 13.20 -2.90 2.70
C PRO A 40 12.66 -4.07 3.52
N TYR A 41 11.68 -3.84 4.37
CA TYR A 41 11.12 -4.88 5.23
C TYR A 41 9.78 -5.41 4.73
N ASN A 42 9.42 -5.10 3.48
CA ASN A 42 8.16 -5.60 2.91
C ASN A 42 8.14 -7.13 2.87
N GLU A 43 6.96 -7.68 3.06
CA GLU A 43 6.73 -9.12 3.06
C GLU A 43 5.63 -9.46 2.06
N GLY A 44 5.81 -10.58 1.38
CA GLY A 44 4.80 -11.16 0.52
C GLY A 44 3.92 -12.14 1.28
N GLY A 45 3.20 -12.98 0.54
CA GLY A 45 2.35 -14.01 1.12
C GLY A 45 3.11 -14.95 2.05
N GLU A 46 2.44 -15.41 3.11
CA GLU A 46 3.01 -16.32 4.12
C GLU A 46 4.21 -15.74 4.87
N GLY A 47 4.32 -14.43 4.96
CA GLY A 47 5.40 -13.75 5.67
C GLY A 47 6.77 -13.86 5.01
N ARG A 48 6.84 -14.22 3.74
CA ARG A 48 8.10 -14.29 3.00
C ARG A 48 8.69 -12.91 2.79
N SER A 49 9.97 -12.76 3.06
CA SER A 49 10.68 -11.53 2.78
C SER A 49 10.55 -11.17 1.29
N MET A 50 10.09 -9.96 1.04
CA MET A 50 9.95 -9.43 -0.31
C MET A 50 10.36 -7.95 -0.31
N PRO A 51 11.67 -7.68 -0.14
CA PRO A 51 12.15 -6.30 -0.03
C PRO A 51 11.76 -5.48 -1.26
N MET A 52 11.32 -4.26 -1.00
CA MET A 52 11.01 -3.28 -2.02
C MET A 52 12.00 -2.12 -1.93
N VAL A 53 12.22 -1.44 -3.03
CA VAL A 53 12.87 -0.14 -3.03
C VAL A 53 11.79 0.92 -3.02
N LEU A 54 11.80 1.79 -2.02
CA LEU A 54 10.88 2.90 -1.89
C LEU A 54 11.68 4.20 -1.86
N GLU A 55 11.60 4.95 -2.95
CA GLU A 55 12.19 6.28 -3.06
C GLU A 55 11.19 7.29 -2.53
N ALA A 56 11.32 7.64 -1.24
CA ALA A 56 10.30 8.38 -0.49
C ALA A 56 10.37 9.90 -0.73
N TRP A 57 10.12 10.31 -1.96
CA TRP A 57 10.01 11.71 -2.40
C TRP A 57 9.03 11.79 -3.57
N PRO A 58 8.49 12.96 -3.90
CA PRO A 58 7.54 13.08 -5.02
C PRO A 58 8.15 12.59 -6.34
N GLY A 59 7.44 11.70 -7.02
CA GLY A 59 7.93 11.06 -8.24
C GLY A 59 8.85 9.87 -8.01
N GLY A 60 9.24 9.61 -6.76
CA GLY A 60 10.08 8.45 -6.42
C GLY A 60 9.41 7.14 -6.80
N ARG A 61 10.21 6.12 -7.06
CA ARG A 61 9.70 4.81 -7.48
C ARG A 61 9.44 3.92 -6.27
N TRP A 62 8.48 3.04 -6.43
CA TRP A 62 8.22 1.93 -5.50
C TRP A 62 8.24 0.66 -6.32
N TYR A 63 9.28 -0.15 -6.16
CA TYR A 63 9.49 -1.28 -7.05
C TYR A 63 10.23 -2.43 -6.37
N ARG A 64 10.05 -3.61 -6.93
CA ARG A 64 10.82 -4.79 -6.56
C ARG A 64 12.02 -4.93 -7.50
N ASP A 65 13.20 -5.00 -6.92
CA ASP A 65 14.44 -5.22 -7.66
C ASP A 65 14.83 -6.70 -7.54
N LEU A 66 14.87 -7.39 -8.67
CA LEU A 66 15.29 -8.80 -8.76
C LEU A 66 16.73 -8.96 -9.25
N GLY A 67 17.45 -7.84 -9.43
CA GLY A 67 18.82 -7.86 -9.94
C GLY A 67 18.89 -7.93 -11.46
N ASN A 68 20.03 -7.53 -12.01
CA ASN A 68 20.29 -7.57 -13.46
C ASN A 68 19.21 -6.86 -14.29
N GLU A 69 18.72 -5.72 -13.80
CA GLU A 69 17.68 -4.93 -14.46
C GLU A 69 16.33 -5.66 -14.59
N ASN A 70 16.09 -6.64 -13.74
CA ASN A 70 14.81 -7.34 -13.65
C ASN A 70 14.06 -6.88 -12.41
N GLY A 71 12.74 -6.88 -12.50
CA GLY A 71 11.91 -6.51 -11.35
C GLY A 71 10.49 -6.15 -11.74
N HIS A 72 9.80 -5.51 -10.81
CA HIS A 72 8.41 -5.14 -10.99
C HIS A 72 8.16 -3.74 -10.40
N LEU A 73 7.77 -2.79 -11.23
CA LEU A 73 7.39 -1.45 -10.80
C LEU A 73 5.97 -1.50 -10.24
N TRP A 74 5.81 -1.17 -8.97
CA TRP A 74 4.50 -1.08 -8.34
C TRP A 74 3.88 0.31 -8.48
N GLY A 75 4.71 1.34 -8.53
CA GLY A 75 4.19 2.68 -8.69
C GLY A 75 5.21 3.76 -8.40
N HIS A 76 4.67 4.97 -8.25
CA HIS A 76 5.43 6.16 -7.90
C HIS A 76 4.78 6.84 -6.70
N VAL A 77 5.59 7.52 -5.92
CA VAL A 77 5.07 8.41 -4.88
C VAL A 77 4.42 9.60 -5.57
N GLN A 78 3.11 9.72 -5.42
CA GLN A 78 2.32 10.82 -5.97
C GLN A 78 2.41 12.06 -5.07
N ALA A 79 2.29 11.85 -3.77
CA ALA A 79 2.38 12.91 -2.78
C ALA A 79 2.98 12.36 -1.49
N ILE A 80 3.75 13.20 -0.81
CA ILE A 80 4.28 12.87 0.51
C ILE A 80 4.36 14.14 1.34
N LYS A 81 3.90 14.05 2.58
CA LYS A 81 4.02 15.12 3.58
C LYS A 81 4.31 14.45 4.91
N ARG A 82 5.58 14.46 5.29
CA ARG A 82 6.02 13.85 6.55
C ARG A 82 5.49 14.64 7.75
N PRO A 83 5.02 13.98 8.78
CA PRO A 83 4.79 12.53 8.95
C PRO A 83 3.30 12.14 8.78
N THR A 84 2.53 12.84 7.94
CA THR A 84 1.07 12.75 7.91
C THR A 84 0.48 12.14 6.65
N LEU A 85 1.25 12.05 5.56
CA LEU A 85 0.69 11.58 4.29
C LEU A 85 1.73 10.93 3.42
N ILE A 86 1.35 9.80 2.80
CA ILE A 86 2.00 9.30 1.60
C ILE A 86 0.95 8.70 0.67
N GLU A 87 1.04 9.02 -0.62
CA GLU A 87 0.19 8.49 -1.67
C GLU A 87 1.04 7.88 -2.78
N PHE A 88 0.57 6.77 -3.30
CA PHE A 88 1.18 6.07 -4.44
C PHE A 88 0.20 5.98 -5.58
N CYS A 89 0.71 6.02 -6.82
CA CYS A 89 -0.07 5.71 -8.01
C CYS A 89 0.70 4.70 -8.86
N GLY A 90 -0.01 3.76 -9.46
CA GLY A 90 0.60 2.78 -10.34
C GLY A 90 -0.14 1.46 -10.40
N PRO A 91 0.45 0.44 -11.05
CA PRO A 91 -0.18 -0.86 -11.22
C PRO A 91 -0.17 -1.70 -9.94
N LEU A 92 0.64 -1.37 -8.96
CA LEU A 92 0.90 -2.14 -7.76
C LEU A 92 1.41 -3.55 -8.13
N PHE A 93 0.93 -4.58 -7.42
CA PHE A 93 1.30 -5.97 -7.70
C PHE A 93 0.44 -6.59 -8.82
N MET A 94 -0.35 -5.78 -9.51
CA MET A 94 -1.25 -6.24 -10.56
C MET A 94 -0.57 -6.23 -11.92
N SER A 95 -0.72 -7.31 -12.68
CA SER A 95 -0.24 -7.40 -14.05
C SER A 95 -1.40 -7.35 -15.05
N HIS A 96 -2.38 -6.49 -14.78
CA HIS A 96 -3.55 -6.28 -15.63
C HIS A 96 -3.93 -4.79 -15.60
N PRO A 97 -4.76 -4.33 -16.56
CA PRO A 97 -4.98 -2.90 -16.76
C PRO A 97 -5.86 -2.28 -15.68
N VAL A 98 -5.24 -1.88 -14.58
CA VAL A 98 -5.90 -1.19 -13.47
C VAL A 98 -5.04 0.01 -13.07
N ALA A 99 -5.67 1.18 -12.98
CA ALA A 99 -5.06 2.36 -12.42
C ALA A 99 -5.38 2.41 -10.93
N ASN A 100 -4.37 2.56 -10.09
CA ASN A 100 -4.56 2.54 -8.64
C ASN A 100 -4.04 3.81 -7.98
N ASN A 101 -4.69 4.18 -6.88
CA ASN A 101 -4.22 5.16 -5.92
C ASN A 101 -4.27 4.53 -4.53
N VAL A 102 -3.14 4.56 -3.84
CA VAL A 102 -3.04 4.09 -2.46
C VAL A 102 -2.67 5.27 -1.58
N GLN A 103 -3.43 5.49 -0.51
CA GLN A 103 -3.24 6.63 0.36
C GLN A 103 -3.15 6.18 1.82
N TYR A 104 -2.13 6.66 2.51
CA TYR A 104 -1.97 6.56 3.95
C TYR A 104 -2.03 7.96 4.55
N ARG A 105 -3.03 8.23 5.38
CA ARG A 105 -3.15 9.47 6.15
C ARG A 105 -2.98 9.14 7.63
N LEU A 106 -2.07 9.85 8.29
CA LEU A 106 -1.76 9.66 9.69
C LEU A 106 -2.13 10.90 10.49
N SER A 107 -2.75 10.67 11.65
CA SER A 107 -3.09 11.75 12.59
C SER A 107 -2.86 11.27 14.02
N GLU A 108 -2.61 12.20 14.92
CA GLU A 108 -2.50 11.89 16.34
C GLU A 108 -3.87 11.51 16.91
N GLU A 109 -3.88 10.50 17.76
CA GLU A 109 -5.10 10.02 18.42
C GLU A 109 -4.77 9.44 19.79
N ASN A 110 -5.27 10.07 20.84
CA ASN A 110 -5.17 9.55 22.23
C ASN A 110 -3.76 9.12 22.64
N GLY A 111 -2.75 9.92 22.29
CA GLY A 111 -1.34 9.62 22.59
C GLY A 111 -0.68 8.65 21.63
N GLY A 112 -1.39 8.17 20.66
CA GLY A 112 -0.90 7.30 19.59
C GLY A 112 -1.17 7.90 18.22
N THR A 113 -1.33 7.04 17.23
CA THR A 113 -1.54 7.43 15.85
C THR A 113 -2.71 6.64 15.24
N LEU A 114 -3.55 7.34 14.49
CA LEU A 114 -4.54 6.71 13.63
C LEU A 114 -4.04 6.76 12.20
N ILE A 115 -3.97 5.60 11.56
CA ILE A 115 -3.72 5.49 10.13
C ILE A 115 -5.06 5.27 9.43
N LYS A 116 -5.40 6.15 8.48
CA LYS A 116 -6.49 5.94 7.55
C LYS A 116 -5.90 5.52 6.22
N PHE A 117 -6.19 4.31 5.82
CA PHE A 117 -5.72 3.69 4.59
C PHE A 117 -6.84 3.64 3.57
N ARG A 118 -6.52 3.96 2.32
CA ARG A 118 -7.46 3.81 1.21
C ARG A 118 -6.73 3.34 -0.05
N HIS A 119 -7.24 2.28 -0.67
CA HIS A 119 -6.84 1.84 -1.99
C HIS A 119 -8.03 1.98 -2.93
N SER A 120 -7.91 2.84 -3.92
CA SER A 120 -8.90 3.03 -4.98
C SER A 120 -8.31 2.51 -6.28
N GLY A 121 -9.08 1.70 -7.01
CA GLY A 121 -8.66 1.16 -8.30
C GLY A 121 -9.74 1.33 -9.35
N PHE A 122 -9.33 1.48 -10.61
CA PHE A 122 -10.23 1.56 -11.75
C PHE A 122 -9.63 0.79 -12.92
N GLY A 123 -10.41 -0.14 -13.47
CA GLY A 123 -10.01 -0.96 -14.61
C GLY A 123 -10.51 -2.39 -14.50
N LEU A 124 -9.83 -3.28 -15.19
CA LEU A 124 -10.21 -4.70 -15.26
C LEU A 124 -9.64 -5.48 -14.07
N VAL A 125 -10.26 -5.33 -12.92
CA VAL A 125 -9.87 -6.04 -11.69
C VAL A 125 -10.34 -7.49 -11.79
N GLN A 126 -9.39 -8.43 -11.68
CA GLN A 126 -9.74 -9.85 -11.66
C GLN A 126 -10.48 -10.20 -10.38
N GLU A 127 -11.48 -11.06 -10.50
CA GLU A 127 -12.36 -11.42 -9.38
C GLU A 127 -11.59 -12.08 -8.22
N GLU A 128 -10.64 -12.93 -8.53
CA GLU A 128 -9.78 -13.56 -7.53
C GLU A 128 -8.99 -12.52 -6.74
N HIS A 129 -8.46 -11.52 -7.42
CA HIS A 129 -7.74 -10.42 -6.81
C HIS A 129 -8.68 -9.60 -5.92
N ARG A 130 -9.86 -9.29 -6.43
CA ARG A 130 -10.88 -8.52 -5.69
C ARG A 130 -11.23 -9.18 -4.36
N ARG A 131 -11.32 -10.52 -4.33
CA ARG A 131 -11.65 -11.26 -3.11
C ARG A 131 -10.54 -11.24 -2.06
N GLY A 132 -9.29 -11.21 -2.48
CA GLY A 132 -8.14 -11.32 -1.58
C GLY A 132 -7.51 -10.01 -1.14
N VAL A 133 -7.75 -8.92 -1.86
CA VAL A 133 -6.99 -7.67 -1.68
C VAL A 133 -7.19 -7.01 -0.32
N ASN A 134 -8.40 -7.06 0.24
CA ASN A 134 -8.66 -6.46 1.55
C ASN A 134 -7.86 -7.17 2.65
N ALA A 135 -7.87 -8.49 2.66
CA ALA A 135 -7.10 -9.27 3.62
C ALA A 135 -5.60 -9.06 3.43
N GLY A 136 -5.13 -8.97 2.19
CA GLY A 136 -3.74 -8.68 1.88
C GLY A 136 -3.29 -7.35 2.47
N TRP A 137 -4.05 -6.29 2.26
CA TRP A 137 -3.77 -4.99 2.87
C TRP A 137 -3.85 -5.03 4.40
N GLY A 138 -4.82 -5.77 4.95
CA GLY A 138 -4.92 -5.95 6.40
C GLY A 138 -3.65 -6.52 7.00
N ASN A 139 -3.05 -7.51 6.35
CA ASN A 139 -1.79 -8.11 6.79
C ASN A 139 -0.63 -7.11 6.72
N ILE A 140 -0.51 -6.38 5.64
CA ILE A 140 0.55 -5.35 5.48
C ILE A 140 0.38 -4.26 6.53
N ASN A 141 -0.82 -3.75 6.69
CA ASN A 141 -1.11 -2.65 7.62
C ASN A 141 -0.91 -3.07 9.08
N ASP A 142 -1.23 -4.31 9.42
CA ASP A 142 -0.94 -4.83 10.76
C ASP A 142 0.57 -4.94 11.03
N LYS A 143 1.35 -5.29 10.03
CA LYS A 143 2.82 -5.32 10.16
C LYS A 143 3.42 -3.92 10.33
N ILE A 144 2.84 -2.92 9.70
CA ILE A 144 3.22 -1.51 9.94
C ILE A 144 2.98 -1.18 11.42
N ARG A 145 1.82 -1.52 11.96
CA ARG A 145 1.48 -1.31 13.36
C ARG A 145 2.47 -2.03 14.28
N GLN A 146 2.73 -3.32 14.03
CA GLN A 146 3.65 -4.11 14.84
C GLN A 146 5.06 -3.50 14.83
N ARG A 147 5.53 -3.05 13.67
CA ARG A 147 6.84 -2.40 13.54
C ARG A 147 6.90 -1.10 14.32
N ALA A 148 5.87 -0.26 14.21
CA ALA A 148 5.81 1.01 14.92
C ALA A 148 5.77 0.83 16.45
N GLU A 149 5.11 -0.22 16.92
CA GLU A 149 4.94 -0.48 18.36
C GLU A 149 6.12 -1.23 18.98
N ARG A 150 7.14 -1.60 18.19
CA ARG A 150 8.32 -2.27 18.75
C ARG A 150 9.05 -1.35 19.73
N PRO A 151 9.53 -1.91 20.86
CA PRO A 151 10.38 -1.14 21.75
C PRO A 151 11.62 -0.66 21.00
N LYS A 152 11.96 0.62 21.18
CA LYS A 152 13.22 1.14 20.65
C LYS A 152 14.35 0.57 21.49
N SER A 153 15.34 -0.04 20.84
CA SER A 153 16.57 -0.40 21.52
C SER A 153 17.26 0.87 21.99
N ALA A 154 17.62 0.89 23.26
CA ALA A 154 18.33 2.00 23.88
C ALA A 154 19.72 2.18 23.24
#